data_da61c64a2a22acf9155704e417bbfa53
#
_entry.id   da61c64a2a22acf9155704e417bbfa53
#
_cell.length_a   1.000
_cell.length_b   1.000
_cell.length_c   1.000
_cell.angle_alpha   90.00
_cell.angle_beta   90.00
_cell.angle_gamma   90.00
#
_symmetry.space_group_name_H-M   'P 1'
#
loop_
_entity.id
_entity.type
_entity.pdbx_description
1 polymer ?
#
loop_
_entity_poly.entity_id
_entity_poly.type
_entity_poly.pdbx_seq_one_letter_code
_entity_poly.pdbx_strand_id
1 'polypeptide(L)'
;MTDAEKTKNMIKKSSYFLGIGILVLVVSSGFNSFKIEKLEGFHLEDGETIVYHVPSEEEEVEETVENTIAVPYVGKTYAGFKQAMAYRESRGILHLVNPYGYMGKYQFGRSTLRTIGIYDFQEFLRNAEWQDKAFRALLEKNKWELRKEIEKYSGKVINGVQITESGLLAAAHLAGAGSVKKYLRSNGSNGFKDGFGTSLRSYIKLFKGYDVSHIEADANAKVLLD
;
A
#
# COMPACT_ATOMS: atom_id res chain seq x y z
N MET A 1 27.16 -46.52 -26.58
CA MET A 1 26.28 -45.44 -27.02
C MET A 1 26.23 -45.49 -28.53
N THR A 2 25.07 -45.87 -29.08
CA THR A 2 24.89 -46.09 -30.51
C THR A 2 24.86 -44.76 -31.26
N ASP A 3 25.23 -44.75 -32.55
CA ASP A 3 25.21 -43.52 -33.38
C ASP A 3 23.83 -42.86 -33.39
N ALA A 4 22.76 -43.63 -33.28
CA ALA A 4 21.39 -43.14 -33.15
C ALA A 4 21.15 -42.32 -31.85
N GLU A 5 21.76 -42.70 -30.73
CA GLU A 5 21.65 -41.94 -29.48
C GLU A 5 22.43 -40.63 -29.52
N LYS A 6 23.62 -40.62 -30.16
CA LYS A 6 24.38 -39.40 -30.38
C LYS A 6 23.63 -38.38 -31.23
N THR A 7 23.00 -38.83 -32.33
CA THR A 7 22.22 -38.01 -33.23
C THR A 7 20.99 -37.45 -32.51
N LYS A 8 20.27 -38.24 -31.72
CA LYS A 8 19.11 -37.81 -30.92
C LYS A 8 19.48 -36.75 -29.87
N ASN A 9 20.65 -36.90 -29.22
CA ASN A 9 21.14 -35.92 -28.25
C ASN A 9 21.62 -34.62 -28.91
N MET A 10 22.22 -34.70 -30.12
CA MET A 10 22.56 -33.50 -30.90
C MET A 10 21.34 -32.73 -31.31
N ILE A 11 20.28 -33.38 -31.81
CA ILE A 11 19.04 -32.76 -32.21
C ILE A 11 18.38 -32.07 -31.00
N LYS A 12 18.31 -32.70 -29.84
CA LYS A 12 17.78 -32.10 -28.62
C LYS A 12 18.55 -30.84 -28.18
N LYS A 13 19.88 -30.88 -28.24
CA LYS A 13 20.71 -29.70 -27.91
C LYS A 13 20.52 -28.57 -28.92
N SER A 14 20.46 -28.89 -30.22
CA SER A 14 20.21 -27.89 -31.27
C SER A 14 18.84 -27.23 -31.12
N SER A 15 17.78 -28.00 -30.84
CA SER A 15 16.43 -27.49 -30.61
C SER A 15 16.36 -26.60 -29.37
N TYR A 16 17.11 -26.93 -28.32
CA TYR A 16 17.21 -26.12 -27.10
C TYR A 16 17.85 -24.75 -27.37
N PHE A 17 19.00 -24.74 -28.09
CA PHE A 17 19.66 -23.48 -28.43
C PHE A 17 18.87 -22.64 -29.43
N LEU A 18 18.13 -23.28 -30.35
CA LEU A 18 17.21 -22.58 -31.24
C LEU A 18 16.05 -21.91 -30.47
N GLY A 19 15.49 -22.60 -29.47
CA GLY A 19 14.46 -22.05 -28.58
C GLY A 19 14.93 -20.84 -27.78
N ILE A 20 16.16 -20.91 -27.24
CA ILE A 20 16.76 -19.76 -26.54
C ILE A 20 17.00 -18.60 -27.50
N GLY A 21 17.49 -18.86 -28.71
CA GLY A 21 17.71 -17.82 -29.73
C GLY A 21 16.41 -17.10 -30.11
N ILE A 22 15.30 -17.83 -30.29
CA ILE A 22 13.97 -17.26 -30.56
C ILE A 22 13.48 -16.43 -29.35
N LEU A 23 13.69 -16.92 -28.11
CA LEU A 23 13.29 -16.18 -26.91
C LEU A 23 14.04 -14.84 -26.79
N VAL A 24 15.34 -14.85 -27.06
CA VAL A 24 16.18 -13.63 -27.07
C VAL A 24 15.71 -12.64 -28.15
N LEU A 25 15.38 -13.13 -29.33
CA LEU A 25 14.87 -12.29 -30.43
C LEU A 25 13.50 -11.68 -30.07
N VAL A 26 12.60 -12.44 -29.43
CA VAL A 26 11.29 -11.93 -28.99
C VAL A 26 11.43 -10.89 -27.89
N VAL A 27 12.32 -11.11 -26.93
CA VAL A 27 12.58 -10.15 -25.86
C VAL A 27 13.27 -8.89 -26.41
N SER A 28 14.20 -9.05 -27.35
CA SER A 28 14.92 -7.92 -27.97
C SER A 28 14.01 -7.09 -28.89
N SER A 29 13.04 -7.71 -29.57
CA SER A 29 12.09 -6.99 -30.43
C SER A 29 11.03 -6.22 -29.65
N GLY A 30 10.80 -6.56 -28.37
CA GLY A 30 9.92 -5.83 -27.46
C GLY A 30 10.49 -4.50 -26.94
N PHE A 31 11.79 -4.23 -27.14
CA PHE A 31 12.41 -2.93 -26.85
C PHE A 31 12.30 -2.00 -28.08
N ASN A 32 11.06 -1.68 -28.48
CA ASN A 32 10.87 -0.48 -29.28
C ASN A 32 11.22 0.70 -28.38
N SER A 33 12.25 1.45 -28.75
CA SER A 33 12.53 2.75 -28.16
C SER A 33 11.24 3.56 -28.19
N PHE A 34 10.67 3.84 -27.01
CA PHE A 34 9.63 4.85 -26.89
C PHE A 34 10.19 6.10 -27.56
N LYS A 35 9.67 6.48 -28.72
CA LYS A 35 9.85 7.82 -29.24
C LYS A 35 9.24 8.70 -28.15
N ILE A 36 10.11 9.43 -27.45
CA ILE A 36 9.68 10.55 -26.63
C ILE A 36 8.99 11.48 -27.60
N GLU A 37 7.64 11.45 -27.64
CA GLU A 37 6.89 12.55 -28.25
C GLU A 37 7.44 13.81 -27.59
N LYS A 38 7.90 14.73 -28.43
CA LYS A 38 8.34 16.06 -27.96
C LYS A 38 7.23 16.57 -27.05
N LEU A 39 7.54 16.80 -25.80
CA LEU A 39 6.67 17.53 -24.88
C LEU A 39 6.60 18.95 -25.43
N GLU A 40 5.66 19.19 -26.34
CA GLU A 40 5.34 20.54 -26.83
C GLU A 40 4.95 21.37 -25.59
N GLY A 41 5.73 22.40 -25.28
CA GLY A 41 5.59 23.22 -24.08
C GLY A 41 6.78 23.19 -23.11
N PHE A 42 7.76 22.27 -23.31
CA PHE A 42 8.99 22.22 -22.52
C PHE A 42 10.25 22.55 -23.34
N HIS A 43 10.10 23.13 -24.53
CA HIS A 43 11.22 23.66 -25.30
C HIS A 43 11.34 25.17 -25.05
N LEU A 44 12.52 25.57 -24.59
CA LEU A 44 12.93 26.98 -24.70
C LEU A 44 13.26 27.22 -26.15
N GLU A 45 12.75 28.30 -26.77
CA GLU A 45 13.21 28.77 -28.07
C GLU A 45 14.64 29.28 -27.95
N ASP A 46 15.44 29.19 -29.06
CA ASP A 46 16.82 29.66 -29.06
C ASP A 46 16.86 31.14 -28.70
N GLY A 47 17.37 31.46 -27.50
CA GLY A 47 17.47 32.81 -26.97
C GLY A 47 16.57 33.10 -25.76
N GLU A 48 15.67 32.19 -25.40
CA GLU A 48 14.91 32.32 -24.13
C GLU A 48 15.77 31.89 -22.94
N THR A 49 15.91 32.80 -21.99
CA THR A 49 16.57 32.53 -20.70
C THR A 49 15.50 32.41 -19.62
N ILE A 50 15.49 31.31 -18.92
CA ILE A 50 14.67 31.22 -17.69
C ILE A 50 15.34 32.09 -16.64
N VAL A 51 14.76 33.27 -16.37
CA VAL A 51 15.16 34.10 -15.24
C VAL A 51 14.37 33.60 -14.03
N TYR A 52 15.04 32.85 -13.17
CA TYR A 52 14.47 32.46 -11.88
C TYR A 52 14.75 33.58 -10.88
N HIS A 53 13.72 34.34 -10.53
CA HIS A 53 13.81 35.35 -9.47
C HIS A 53 13.61 34.69 -8.12
N VAL A 54 14.64 34.70 -7.28
CA VAL A 54 14.52 34.30 -5.88
C VAL A 54 14.25 35.57 -5.10
N PRO A 55 13.04 35.77 -4.54
CA PRO A 55 12.73 36.95 -3.72
C PRO A 55 13.73 37.02 -2.54
N SER A 56 14.28 38.22 -2.29
CA SER A 56 15.06 38.46 -1.07
C SER A 56 14.10 38.59 0.12
N GLU A 57 14.61 38.32 1.33
CA GLU A 57 13.80 38.41 2.59
C GLU A 57 13.21 39.83 2.84
N GLU A 58 13.59 40.84 2.05
CA GLU A 58 13.16 42.21 2.17
C GLU A 58 12.06 42.62 1.16
N GLU A 59 11.68 41.76 0.23
CA GLU A 59 10.54 42.02 -0.66
C GLU A 59 9.24 41.67 0.05
N GLU A 60 8.52 42.67 0.54
CA GLU A 60 7.13 42.52 0.98
C GLU A 60 6.30 42.06 -0.23
N VAL A 61 5.93 40.78 -0.24
CA VAL A 61 4.99 40.22 -1.21
C VAL A 61 3.63 40.83 -0.87
N GLU A 62 3.13 41.77 -1.72
CA GLU A 62 1.69 42.06 -1.74
C GLU A 62 0.98 40.70 -1.99
N GLU A 63 0.44 40.12 -0.90
CA GLU A 63 -0.41 38.95 -0.98
C GLU A 63 -1.65 39.29 -1.83
N THR A 64 -1.57 39.02 -3.12
CA THR A 64 -2.79 38.69 -3.85
C THR A 64 -3.28 37.38 -3.22
N VAL A 65 -4.38 37.48 -2.49
CA VAL A 65 -5.05 36.32 -1.89
C VAL A 65 -5.58 35.46 -3.04
N GLU A 66 -4.69 34.74 -3.74
CA GLU A 66 -5.08 33.52 -4.42
C GLU A 66 -5.50 32.54 -3.34
N ASN A 67 -6.73 32.06 -3.44
CA ASN A 67 -7.26 30.97 -2.62
C ASN A 67 -6.39 29.72 -2.84
N THR A 68 -5.17 29.72 -2.34
CA THR A 68 -4.37 28.51 -2.20
C THR A 68 -5.09 27.69 -1.15
N ILE A 69 -5.78 26.64 -1.61
CA ILE A 69 -6.30 25.60 -0.72
C ILE A 69 -5.07 25.02 -0.04
N ALA A 70 -4.76 25.56 1.14
CA ALA A 70 -3.72 25.01 1.99
C ALA A 70 -4.15 23.57 2.33
N VAL A 71 -3.48 22.58 1.73
CA VAL A 71 -3.71 21.19 2.10
C VAL A 71 -3.29 21.05 3.56
N PRO A 72 -4.21 20.79 4.50
CA PRO A 72 -3.85 20.74 5.90
C PRO A 72 -2.79 19.66 6.12
N TYR A 73 -1.70 19.99 6.79
CA TYR A 73 -0.75 18.99 7.23
C TYR A 73 -1.42 18.10 8.29
N VAL A 74 -1.79 16.89 7.88
CA VAL A 74 -2.53 15.95 8.72
C VAL A 74 -1.65 15.21 9.74
N GLY A 75 -0.34 15.29 9.63
CA GLY A 75 0.62 14.74 10.59
C GLY A 75 0.32 13.31 11.03
N LYS A 76 0.58 13.03 12.31
CA LYS A 76 0.31 11.72 12.94
C LYS A 76 -1.09 11.62 13.55
N THR A 77 -2.05 12.34 13.02
CA THR A 77 -3.47 12.25 13.39
C THR A 77 -4.13 11.01 12.78
N TYR A 78 -5.37 10.73 13.16
CA TYR A 78 -6.18 9.68 12.53
C TYR A 78 -6.44 9.94 11.03
N ALA A 79 -6.64 11.19 10.64
CA ALA A 79 -6.76 11.55 9.23
C ALA A 79 -5.49 11.17 8.47
N GLY A 80 -4.32 11.48 9.02
CA GLY A 80 -3.02 11.06 8.48
C GLY A 80 -2.86 9.54 8.44
N PHE A 81 -3.33 8.82 9.46
CA PHE A 81 -3.33 7.35 9.47
C PHE A 81 -4.16 6.77 8.31
N LYS A 82 -5.40 7.26 8.12
CA LYS A 82 -6.26 6.85 7.01
C LYS A 82 -5.62 7.11 5.65
N GLN A 83 -5.06 8.30 5.46
CA GLN A 83 -4.40 8.67 4.20
C GLN A 83 -3.17 7.79 3.93
N ALA A 84 -2.33 7.58 4.93
CA ALA A 84 -1.16 6.73 4.81
C ALA A 84 -1.54 5.27 4.48
N MET A 85 -2.60 4.73 5.12
CA MET A 85 -3.12 3.40 4.80
C MET A 85 -3.65 3.33 3.37
N ALA A 86 -4.55 4.24 2.97
CA ALA A 86 -5.10 4.28 1.62
C ALA A 86 -4.00 4.40 0.56
N TYR A 87 -3.00 5.25 0.80
CA TYR A 87 -1.87 5.41 -0.11
C TYR A 87 -1.04 4.13 -0.21
N ARG A 88 -0.77 3.47 0.92
CA ARG A 88 0.00 2.22 0.94
C ARG A 88 -0.70 1.08 0.23
N GLU A 89 -2.02 0.95 0.41
CA GLU A 89 -2.82 -0.15 -0.11
C GLU A 89 -3.15 -0.01 -1.61
N SER A 90 -3.53 1.20 -2.04
CA SER A 90 -4.06 1.41 -3.39
C SER A 90 -3.66 2.73 -4.05
N ARG A 91 -2.74 3.52 -3.46
CA ARG A 91 -2.50 4.92 -3.83
C ARG A 91 -3.75 5.80 -3.65
N GLY A 92 -4.69 5.37 -2.80
CA GLY A 92 -5.97 6.07 -2.57
C GLY A 92 -7.03 5.80 -3.63
N ILE A 93 -6.81 4.84 -4.55
CA ILE A 93 -7.75 4.55 -5.64
C ILE A 93 -8.98 3.84 -5.10
N LEU A 94 -10.12 4.50 -5.18
CA LEU A 94 -11.39 4.08 -4.61
C LEU A 94 -11.92 2.77 -5.21
N HIS A 95 -11.87 2.63 -6.51
CA HIS A 95 -12.48 1.53 -7.27
C HIS A 95 -11.50 0.42 -7.64
N LEU A 96 -10.30 0.43 -7.09
CA LEU A 96 -9.28 -0.58 -7.38
C LEU A 96 -9.70 -1.96 -6.85
N VAL A 97 -9.62 -2.96 -7.72
CA VAL A 97 -9.66 -4.38 -7.34
C VAL A 97 -8.35 -5.02 -7.81
N ASN A 98 -7.58 -5.57 -6.89
CA ASN A 98 -6.30 -6.21 -7.25
C ASN A 98 -6.49 -7.65 -7.75
N PRO A 99 -5.45 -8.30 -8.31
CA PRO A 99 -5.54 -9.67 -8.83
C PRO A 99 -5.99 -10.73 -7.81
N TYR A 100 -5.84 -10.47 -6.51
CA TYR A 100 -6.29 -11.36 -5.43
C TYR A 100 -7.72 -11.08 -4.97
N GLY A 101 -8.41 -10.10 -5.59
CA GLY A 101 -9.79 -9.74 -5.27
C GLY A 101 -9.94 -8.82 -4.06
N TYR A 102 -8.85 -8.22 -3.55
CA TYR A 102 -8.95 -7.14 -2.56
C TYR A 102 -9.39 -5.86 -3.24
N MET A 103 -10.23 -5.07 -2.57
CA MET A 103 -10.96 -3.98 -3.20
C MET A 103 -10.96 -2.69 -2.38
N GLY A 104 -11.08 -1.58 -3.13
CA GLY A 104 -11.20 -0.23 -2.61
C GLY A 104 -9.88 0.39 -2.16
N LYS A 105 -9.95 1.62 -1.65
CA LYS A 105 -8.75 2.37 -1.25
C LYS A 105 -7.95 1.73 -0.12
N TYR A 106 -8.58 0.88 0.70
CA TYR A 106 -7.95 0.14 1.79
C TYR A 106 -7.77 -1.35 1.50
N GLN A 107 -8.04 -1.80 0.28
CA GLN A 107 -7.85 -3.19 -0.18
C GLN A 107 -8.50 -4.23 0.74
N PHE A 108 -9.82 -4.15 0.89
CA PHE A 108 -10.60 -5.09 1.68
C PHE A 108 -10.85 -6.40 0.96
N GLY A 109 -10.67 -7.52 1.66
CA GLY A 109 -11.18 -8.81 1.21
C GLY A 109 -12.70 -8.93 1.43
N ARG A 110 -13.39 -9.65 0.52
CA ARG A 110 -14.86 -9.85 0.61
C ARG A 110 -15.32 -10.48 1.92
N SER A 111 -14.54 -11.42 2.46
CA SER A 111 -14.86 -12.04 3.76
C SER A 111 -14.82 -11.01 4.89
N THR A 112 -13.81 -10.15 4.91
CA THR A 112 -13.71 -9.08 5.91
C THR A 112 -14.87 -8.11 5.82
N LEU A 113 -15.25 -7.67 4.60
CA LEU A 113 -16.40 -6.79 4.40
C LEU A 113 -17.69 -7.39 4.95
N ARG A 114 -17.96 -8.68 4.72
CA ARG A 114 -19.11 -9.35 5.27
C ARG A 114 -19.14 -9.37 6.81
N THR A 115 -17.96 -9.52 7.45
CA THR A 115 -17.89 -9.52 8.93
C THR A 115 -18.25 -8.18 9.56
N ILE A 116 -18.15 -7.10 8.79
CA ILE A 116 -18.51 -5.74 9.20
C ILE A 116 -19.83 -5.24 8.57
N GLY A 117 -20.59 -6.14 7.95
CA GLY A 117 -21.95 -5.86 7.48
C GLY A 117 -22.07 -5.32 6.06
N ILE A 118 -20.99 -5.37 5.25
CA ILE A 118 -21.03 -4.93 3.86
C ILE A 118 -21.18 -6.16 2.94
N TYR A 119 -22.26 -6.18 2.16
CA TYR A 119 -22.61 -7.25 1.22
C TYR A 119 -22.68 -6.76 -0.22
N ASP A 120 -23.00 -5.49 -0.46
CA ASP A 120 -22.95 -4.86 -1.78
C ASP A 120 -21.53 -4.34 -2.08
N PHE A 121 -20.75 -5.16 -2.79
CA PHE A 121 -19.36 -4.82 -3.12
C PHE A 121 -19.26 -3.83 -4.28
N GLN A 122 -20.29 -3.72 -5.11
CA GLN A 122 -20.30 -2.76 -6.21
C GLN A 122 -20.53 -1.36 -5.66
N GLU A 123 -21.50 -1.20 -4.76
CA GLU A 123 -21.72 0.07 -4.09
C GLU A 123 -20.54 0.44 -3.20
N PHE A 124 -19.96 -0.52 -2.46
CA PHE A 124 -18.74 -0.30 -1.69
C PHE A 124 -17.61 0.31 -2.53
N LEU A 125 -17.39 -0.15 -3.76
CA LEU A 125 -16.36 0.36 -4.65
C LEU A 125 -16.64 1.79 -5.16
N ARG A 126 -17.90 2.23 -5.18
CA ARG A 126 -18.29 3.57 -5.63
C ARG A 126 -18.36 4.57 -4.48
N ASN A 127 -18.49 4.10 -3.25
CA ASN A 127 -18.80 4.93 -2.10
C ASN A 127 -17.59 5.10 -1.18
N ALA A 128 -16.99 6.30 -1.19
CA ALA A 128 -15.82 6.62 -0.38
C ALA A 128 -16.13 6.60 1.13
N GLU A 129 -17.35 6.99 1.51
CA GLU A 129 -17.79 7.00 2.90
C GLU A 129 -17.95 5.59 3.45
N TRP A 130 -18.54 4.68 2.67
CA TRP A 130 -18.62 3.27 3.05
C TRP A 130 -17.24 2.66 3.30
N GLN A 131 -16.25 3.03 2.48
CA GLN A 131 -14.88 2.54 2.66
C GLN A 131 -14.24 3.11 3.93
N ASP A 132 -14.52 4.37 4.28
CA ASP A 132 -14.04 4.97 5.52
C ASP A 132 -14.74 4.37 6.76
N LYS A 133 -16.07 4.18 6.70
CA LYS A 133 -16.84 3.50 7.75
C LYS A 133 -16.36 2.05 7.94
N ALA A 134 -16.08 1.33 6.84
CA ALA A 134 -15.54 -0.02 6.87
C ALA A 134 -14.15 -0.09 7.53
N PHE A 135 -13.29 0.86 7.18
CA PHE A 135 -11.95 0.94 7.76
C PHE A 135 -12.03 1.17 9.27
N ARG A 136 -12.89 2.10 9.71
CA ARG A 136 -13.12 2.36 11.13
C ARG A 136 -13.65 1.11 11.85
N ALA A 137 -14.69 0.47 11.34
CA ALA A 137 -15.28 -0.73 11.96
C ALA A 137 -14.27 -1.88 12.06
N LEU A 138 -13.40 -2.06 11.06
CA LEU A 138 -12.33 -3.06 11.14
C LEU A 138 -11.28 -2.70 12.20
N LEU A 139 -10.92 -1.42 12.34
CA LEU A 139 -10.01 -0.98 13.40
C LEU A 139 -10.59 -1.23 14.79
N GLU A 140 -11.87 -0.94 15.00
CA GLU A 140 -12.57 -1.18 16.27
C GLU A 140 -12.57 -2.67 16.65
N LYS A 141 -12.88 -3.57 15.69
CA LYS A 141 -12.79 -5.02 15.88
C LYS A 141 -11.35 -5.47 16.19
N ASN A 142 -10.39 -5.00 15.42
CA ASN A 142 -8.98 -5.34 15.62
C ASN A 142 -8.46 -4.82 16.97
N LYS A 143 -8.88 -3.63 17.38
CA LYS A 143 -8.52 -3.07 18.69
C LYS A 143 -9.08 -3.93 19.82
N TRP A 144 -10.34 -4.38 19.72
CA TRP A 144 -10.92 -5.31 20.69
C TRP A 144 -10.17 -6.64 20.74
N GLU A 145 -9.88 -7.22 19.58
CA GLU A 145 -9.12 -8.46 19.47
C GLU A 145 -7.70 -8.35 20.06
N LEU A 146 -7.04 -7.21 19.87
CA LEU A 146 -5.67 -6.96 20.30
C LEU A 146 -5.55 -6.22 21.64
N ARG A 147 -6.66 -5.95 22.36
CA ARG A 147 -6.66 -5.11 23.57
C ARG A 147 -5.62 -5.51 24.60
N LYS A 148 -5.46 -6.82 24.84
CA LYS A 148 -4.45 -7.35 25.77
C LYS A 148 -3.03 -7.20 25.25
N GLU A 149 -2.82 -7.37 23.97
CA GLU A 149 -1.54 -7.19 23.32
C GLU A 149 -1.15 -5.71 23.27
N ILE A 150 -2.10 -4.82 22.98
CA ILE A 150 -1.89 -3.36 23.01
C ILE A 150 -1.45 -2.94 24.40
N GLU A 151 -2.17 -3.32 25.45
CA GLU A 151 -1.83 -3.02 26.83
C GLU A 151 -0.44 -3.56 27.22
N LYS A 152 -0.15 -4.80 26.85
CA LYS A 152 1.09 -5.49 27.24
C LYS A 152 2.32 -5.00 26.51
N TYR A 153 2.21 -4.65 25.23
CA TYR A 153 3.36 -4.46 24.34
C TYR A 153 3.55 -3.02 23.87
N SER A 154 2.57 -2.11 23.98
CA SER A 154 2.75 -0.70 23.60
C SER A 154 3.92 -0.08 24.35
N GLY A 155 4.74 0.69 23.62
CA GLY A 155 5.96 1.31 24.12
C GLY A 155 7.19 0.40 24.10
N LYS A 156 7.04 -0.94 24.05
CA LYS A 156 8.17 -1.88 24.01
C LYS A 156 8.82 -1.96 22.63
N VAL A 157 10.05 -2.41 22.59
CA VAL A 157 10.78 -2.69 21.35
C VAL A 157 10.81 -4.20 21.12
N ILE A 158 10.28 -4.65 19.98
CA ILE A 158 10.29 -6.05 19.56
C ILE A 158 10.97 -6.15 18.21
N ASN A 159 11.99 -6.98 18.12
CA ASN A 159 12.78 -7.17 16.90
C ASN A 159 13.23 -5.83 16.25
N GLY A 160 13.71 -4.89 17.12
CA GLY A 160 14.20 -3.57 16.70
C GLY A 160 13.12 -2.60 16.23
N VAL A 161 11.83 -2.88 16.52
CA VAL A 161 10.70 -1.99 16.18
C VAL A 161 9.94 -1.62 17.45
N GLN A 162 9.73 -0.31 17.66
CA GLN A 162 8.87 0.18 18.72
C GLN A 162 7.42 -0.18 18.41
N ILE A 163 6.77 -0.84 19.36
CA ILE A 163 5.37 -1.24 19.25
C ILE A 163 4.48 -0.07 19.67
N THR A 164 3.52 0.26 18.83
CA THR A 164 2.49 1.26 19.13
C THR A 164 1.13 0.70 18.76
N GLU A 165 0.07 1.22 19.34
CA GLU A 165 -1.30 0.82 19.02
C GLU A 165 -1.58 0.94 17.52
N SER A 166 -1.31 2.09 16.91
CA SER A 166 -1.52 2.31 15.47
C SER A 166 -0.73 1.33 14.59
N GLY A 167 0.52 1.02 14.97
CA GLY A 167 1.34 0.02 14.29
C GLY A 167 0.73 -1.39 14.36
N LEU A 168 0.17 -1.78 15.52
CA LEU A 168 -0.50 -3.07 15.68
C LEU A 168 -1.81 -3.14 14.90
N LEU A 169 -2.60 -2.07 14.89
CA LEU A 169 -3.85 -2.00 14.13
C LEU A 169 -3.60 -2.06 12.61
N ALA A 170 -2.57 -1.37 12.12
CA ALA A 170 -2.16 -1.45 10.72
C ALA A 170 -1.69 -2.87 10.34
N ALA A 171 -0.89 -3.49 11.19
CA ALA A 171 -0.44 -4.88 10.97
C ALA A 171 -1.61 -5.87 11.01
N ALA A 172 -2.63 -5.62 11.83
CA ALA A 172 -3.85 -6.42 11.87
C ALA A 172 -4.73 -6.23 10.63
N HIS A 173 -4.72 -5.03 10.04
CA HIS A 173 -5.35 -4.81 8.74
C HIS A 173 -4.71 -5.68 7.65
N LEU A 174 -3.37 -5.72 7.58
CA LEU A 174 -2.62 -6.52 6.61
C LEU A 174 -2.83 -8.03 6.75
N ALA A 175 -2.79 -8.56 7.99
CA ALA A 175 -2.63 -10.00 8.21
C ALA A 175 -3.59 -10.60 9.24
N GLY A 176 -4.49 -9.79 9.77
CA GLY A 176 -5.42 -10.15 10.85
C GLY A 176 -4.76 -10.14 12.24
N ALA A 177 -5.59 -9.92 13.27
CA ALA A 177 -5.15 -9.86 14.68
C ALA A 177 -4.43 -11.14 15.15
N GLY A 178 -4.84 -12.30 14.65
CA GLY A 178 -4.21 -13.59 14.99
C GLY A 178 -2.73 -13.66 14.60
N SER A 179 -2.36 -13.13 13.44
CA SER A 179 -0.97 -13.08 12.98
C SER A 179 -0.15 -12.10 13.80
N VAL A 180 -0.74 -10.97 14.19
CA VAL A 180 -0.10 -10.00 15.09
C VAL A 180 0.18 -10.63 16.46
N LYS A 181 -0.78 -11.35 17.05
CA LYS A 181 -0.60 -12.07 18.32
C LYS A 181 0.57 -13.09 18.25
N LYS A 182 0.67 -13.84 17.13
CA LYS A 182 1.78 -14.79 16.92
C LYS A 182 3.13 -14.08 16.82
N TYR A 183 3.20 -12.97 16.08
CA TYR A 183 4.39 -12.15 15.95
C TYR A 183 4.89 -11.64 17.31
N LEU A 184 3.99 -11.06 18.10
CA LEU A 184 4.34 -10.51 19.42
C LEU A 184 4.81 -11.60 20.39
N ARG A 185 4.12 -12.76 20.44
CA ARG A 185 4.48 -13.89 21.33
C ARG A 185 5.82 -14.51 20.99
N SER A 186 6.20 -14.50 19.71
CA SER A 186 7.49 -15.03 19.24
C SER A 186 8.62 -14.00 19.29
N ASN A 187 8.41 -12.87 19.95
CA ASN A 187 9.37 -11.75 19.97
C ASN A 187 9.82 -11.32 18.56
N GLY A 188 8.86 -11.35 17.60
CA GLY A 188 9.09 -10.92 16.23
C GLY A 188 9.76 -11.95 15.30
N SER A 189 10.03 -13.18 15.77
CA SER A 189 10.65 -14.22 14.93
C SER A 189 9.64 -14.90 14.01
N ASN A 190 8.37 -15.02 14.40
CA ASN A 190 7.31 -15.56 13.57
C ASN A 190 6.65 -14.43 12.76
N GLY A 191 7.28 -14.08 11.63
CA GLY A 191 6.81 -13.00 10.75
C GLY A 191 5.91 -13.51 9.63
N PHE A 192 4.75 -12.88 9.46
CA PHE A 192 3.91 -13.02 8.27
C PHE A 192 4.50 -12.18 7.14
N LYS A 193 4.38 -12.69 5.91
CA LYS A 193 4.54 -11.92 4.67
C LYS A 193 3.33 -12.16 3.78
N ASP A 194 2.80 -11.11 3.19
CA ASP A 194 1.73 -11.21 2.20
C ASP A 194 2.25 -11.74 0.85
N GLY A 195 1.34 -11.90 -0.12
CA GLY A 195 1.68 -12.33 -1.47
C GLY A 195 2.63 -11.40 -2.24
N PHE A 196 2.81 -10.17 -1.77
CA PHE A 196 3.74 -9.17 -2.33
C PHE A 196 5.04 -9.05 -1.51
N GLY A 197 5.25 -9.91 -0.51
CA GLY A 197 6.43 -9.89 0.35
C GLY A 197 6.40 -8.86 1.48
N THR A 198 5.27 -8.17 1.69
CA THR A 198 5.12 -7.18 2.76
C THR A 198 5.03 -7.87 4.12
N SER A 199 5.84 -7.44 5.07
CA SER A 199 5.91 -8.07 6.39
C SER A 199 5.14 -7.30 7.46
N LEU A 200 4.67 -8.03 8.51
CA LEU A 200 4.09 -7.40 9.71
C LEU A 200 5.04 -6.37 10.32
N ARG A 201 6.34 -6.71 10.42
CA ARG A 201 7.36 -5.83 10.96
C ARG A 201 7.42 -4.49 10.22
N SER A 202 7.36 -4.52 8.89
CA SER A 202 7.38 -3.31 8.07
C SER A 202 6.14 -2.45 8.29
N TYR A 203 4.96 -3.04 8.44
CA TYR A 203 3.72 -2.32 8.74
C TYR A 203 3.74 -1.69 10.13
N ILE A 204 4.14 -2.44 11.17
CA ILE A 204 4.28 -1.89 12.52
C ILE A 204 5.23 -0.68 12.53
N LYS A 205 6.37 -0.78 11.82
CA LYS A 205 7.35 0.30 11.72
C LYS A 205 6.80 1.52 10.97
N LEU A 206 6.12 1.29 9.84
CA LEU A 206 5.61 2.35 8.97
C LEU A 206 4.49 3.15 9.63
N PHE A 207 3.59 2.44 10.30
CA PHE A 207 2.38 3.03 10.89
C PHE A 207 2.48 3.34 12.38
N LYS A 208 3.69 3.37 12.93
CA LYS A 208 3.89 3.72 14.34
C LYS A 208 3.55 5.18 14.64
N GLY A 209 2.99 5.43 15.83
CA GLY A 209 2.86 6.75 16.43
C GLY A 209 1.76 7.64 15.84
N TYR A 210 0.83 7.08 15.07
CA TYR A 210 -0.41 7.80 14.74
C TYR A 210 -1.37 7.79 15.92
N ASP A 211 -2.13 8.87 16.09
CA ASP A 211 -3.17 8.95 17.08
C ASP A 211 -4.42 8.19 16.60
N VAL A 212 -4.71 7.10 17.28
CA VAL A 212 -5.88 6.24 17.11
C VAL A 212 -6.64 6.05 18.43
N SER A 213 -6.37 6.91 19.42
CA SER A 213 -6.93 6.82 20.78
C SER A 213 -8.46 6.87 20.81
N HIS A 214 -9.06 7.67 19.91
CA HIS A 214 -10.51 7.80 19.78
C HIS A 214 -11.22 6.61 19.09
N ILE A 215 -10.47 5.63 18.59
CA ILE A 215 -11.04 4.38 18.10
C ILE A 215 -11.40 3.52 19.30
N GLU A 216 -12.66 3.17 19.46
CA GLU A 216 -13.12 2.30 20.55
C GLU A 216 -12.89 0.82 20.21
N ALA A 217 -12.71 0.01 21.25
CA ALA A 217 -12.56 -1.43 21.07
C ALA A 217 -13.95 -2.09 21.08
N ASP A 218 -14.43 -2.56 19.92
CA ASP A 218 -15.73 -3.18 19.78
C ASP A 218 -15.66 -4.50 18.98
N ALA A 219 -16.00 -5.62 19.64
CA ALA A 219 -16.07 -6.94 19.00
C ALA A 219 -17.15 -7.02 17.92
N ASN A 220 -18.23 -6.26 18.07
CA ASN A 220 -19.42 -6.29 17.25
C ASN A 220 -19.51 -5.15 16.25
N ALA A 221 -18.44 -4.36 16.11
CA ALA A 221 -18.42 -3.23 15.20
C ALA A 221 -18.88 -3.62 13.79
N LYS A 222 -19.82 -2.85 13.27
CA LYS A 222 -20.39 -3.00 11.92
C LYS A 222 -20.59 -1.63 11.29
N VAL A 223 -20.61 -1.61 9.98
CA VAL A 223 -20.97 -0.40 9.23
C VAL A 223 -22.48 -0.23 9.30
N LEU A 224 -22.93 0.90 9.82
CA LEU A 224 -24.32 1.32 9.69
C LEU A 224 -24.42 2.01 8.33
N LEU A 225 -25.16 1.39 7.43
CA LEU A 225 -25.50 1.91 6.11
C LEU A 225 -26.87 2.57 6.25
N ASP A 226 -26.89 3.90 6.18
CA ASP A 226 -28.11 4.69 6.15
C ASP A 226 -28.77 4.60 4.79
#